data_c21ae8931cddd689000409601e046fd7
#
_entry.id   c21ae8931cddd689000409601e046fd7
#
_cell.length_a   1.000
_cell.length_b   1.000
_cell.length_c   1.000
_cell.angle_alpha   90.00
_cell.angle_beta   90.00
_cell.angle_gamma   90.00
#
_symmetry.space_group_name_H-M   'P 1'
#
loop_
_entity.id
_entity.type
_entity.pdbx_description
1 polymer ?
#
loop_
_entity_poly.entity_id
_entity_poly.type
_entity_poly.pdbx_seq_one_letter_code
_entity_poly.pdbx_strand_id
1 'polypeptide(L)'
;MKYVRQFWIILLISAMGEALHVLIPLPVPASVYGLVIMLIALGTHIIRLEQIKEAAEFLIEIMPVMFIPAGVGLLTAWGILKPVCVPIILITVITTVVVMIVTGRVTQAVIRMDRKKGQKRS
;
A
#
# COMPACT_ATOMS: atom_id res chain seq x y z
N MET A 1 -9.18 -7.13 23.36
CA MET A 1 -9.45 -8.05 22.26
C MET A 1 -9.92 -7.41 20.95
N LYS A 2 -10.26 -6.13 20.96
CA LYS A 2 -10.56 -5.37 19.74
C LYS A 2 -9.40 -5.40 18.73
N TYR A 3 -8.18 -5.16 19.19
CA TYR A 3 -6.98 -5.12 18.34
C TYR A 3 -6.69 -6.46 17.67
N VAL A 4 -6.87 -7.55 18.37
CA VAL A 4 -6.64 -8.90 17.84
C VAL A 4 -7.61 -9.20 16.70
N ARG A 5 -8.89 -8.83 16.89
CA ARG A 5 -9.92 -9.02 15.86
C ARG A 5 -9.64 -8.17 14.62
N GLN A 6 -9.27 -6.91 14.81
CA GLN A 6 -8.92 -6.00 13.71
C GLN A 6 -7.70 -6.51 12.96
N PHE A 7 -6.69 -6.96 13.69
CA PHE A 7 -5.47 -7.50 13.12
C PHE A 7 -5.74 -8.78 12.32
N TRP A 8 -6.63 -9.64 12.82
CA TRP A 8 -7.06 -10.85 12.11
C TRP A 8 -7.72 -10.54 10.76
N ILE A 9 -8.57 -9.53 10.71
CA ILE A 9 -9.23 -9.09 9.47
C ILE A 9 -8.19 -8.64 8.45
N ILE A 10 -7.23 -7.83 8.87
CA ILE A 10 -6.15 -7.34 8.01
C ILE A 10 -5.29 -8.50 7.51
N LEU A 11 -4.92 -9.42 8.40
CA LEU A 11 -4.13 -10.61 8.05
C LEU A 11 -4.86 -11.50 7.05
N LEU A 12 -6.15 -11.72 7.25
CA LEU A 12 -6.96 -12.56 6.37
C LEU A 12 -7.03 -11.97 4.97
N ILE A 13 -7.23 -10.67 4.85
CA ILE A 13 -7.25 -9.98 3.57
C ILE A 13 -5.87 -9.98 2.92
N SER A 14 -4.82 -9.80 3.69
CA SER A 14 -3.44 -9.89 3.19
C SER A 14 -3.13 -11.28 2.67
N ALA A 15 -3.57 -12.32 3.39
CA ALA A 15 -3.41 -13.71 2.96
C ALA A 15 -4.17 -14.00 1.67
N MET A 16 -5.38 -13.45 1.54
CA MET A 16 -6.16 -13.55 0.29
C MET A 16 -5.46 -12.87 -0.87
N GLY A 17 -4.88 -11.70 -0.63
CA GLY A 17 -4.08 -10.96 -1.62
C GLY A 17 -2.87 -11.76 -2.08
N GLU A 18 -2.18 -12.39 -1.15
CA GLU A 18 -1.02 -13.23 -1.44
C GLU A 18 -1.41 -14.49 -2.21
N ALA A 19 -2.52 -15.12 -1.84
CA ALA A 19 -3.07 -16.27 -2.57
C ALA A 19 -3.41 -15.91 -4.02
N LEU A 20 -4.02 -14.75 -4.24
CA LEU A 20 -4.31 -14.25 -5.58
C LEU A 20 -3.03 -13.97 -6.39
N HIS A 21 -1.99 -13.45 -5.73
CA HIS A 21 -0.71 -13.22 -6.38
C HIS A 21 -0.08 -14.51 -6.90
N VAL A 22 -0.21 -15.60 -6.15
CA VAL A 22 0.27 -16.94 -6.57
C VAL A 22 -0.56 -17.49 -7.71
N LEU A 23 -1.89 -17.30 -7.67
CA LEU A 23 -2.82 -17.83 -8.67
C LEU A 23 -2.78 -17.06 -10.00
N ILE A 24 -2.58 -15.74 -9.93
CA ILE A 24 -2.55 -14.88 -11.12
C ILE A 24 -1.10 -14.53 -11.43
N PRO A 25 -0.55 -14.97 -12.60
CA PRO A 25 0.85 -14.72 -12.97
C PRO A 25 1.05 -13.30 -13.53
N LEU A 26 0.70 -12.27 -12.75
CA LEU A 26 0.95 -10.89 -13.13
C LEU A 26 2.12 -10.33 -12.31
N PRO A 27 2.95 -9.44 -12.89
CA PRO A 27 4.08 -8.82 -12.18
C PRO A 27 3.61 -7.71 -11.23
N VAL A 28 2.60 -8.00 -10.43
CA VAL A 28 2.02 -7.06 -9.47
C VAL A 28 2.28 -7.58 -8.06
N PRO A 29 2.77 -6.71 -7.11
CA PRO A 29 2.98 -7.15 -5.75
C PRO A 29 1.71 -7.64 -5.06
N ALA A 30 1.83 -8.61 -4.16
CA ALA A 30 0.71 -9.17 -3.40
C ALA A 30 -0.05 -8.10 -2.60
N SER A 31 0.66 -7.07 -2.13
CA SER A 31 0.07 -5.96 -1.40
C SER A 31 -0.99 -5.18 -2.19
N VAL A 32 -0.82 -5.08 -3.52
CA VAL A 32 -1.79 -4.42 -4.40
C VAL A 32 -3.11 -5.20 -4.44
N TYR A 33 -3.04 -6.53 -4.52
CA TYR A 33 -4.23 -7.39 -4.46
C TYR A 33 -4.95 -7.23 -3.12
N GLY A 34 -4.20 -7.22 -2.02
CA GLY A 34 -4.75 -7.00 -0.68
C GLY A 34 -5.41 -5.63 -0.56
N LEU A 35 -4.79 -4.60 -1.11
CA LEU A 35 -5.34 -3.24 -1.13
C LEU A 35 -6.67 -3.18 -1.88
N VAL A 36 -6.74 -3.78 -3.06
CA VAL A 36 -7.97 -3.82 -3.88
C VAL A 36 -9.08 -4.59 -3.16
N ILE A 37 -8.75 -5.75 -2.58
CA ILE A 37 -9.71 -6.55 -1.81
C ILE A 37 -10.24 -5.75 -0.63
N MET A 38 -9.36 -5.09 0.12
CA MET A 38 -9.74 -4.26 1.27
C MET A 38 -10.64 -3.11 0.82
N LEU A 39 -10.31 -2.45 -0.29
CA LEU A 39 -11.09 -1.34 -0.85
C LEU A 39 -12.51 -1.81 -1.23
N ILE A 40 -12.62 -2.95 -1.89
CA ILE A 40 -13.90 -3.55 -2.26
C ILE A 40 -14.70 -3.91 -1.00
N ALA A 41 -14.06 -4.54 -0.02
CA ALA A 41 -14.70 -4.94 1.24
C ALA A 41 -15.24 -3.72 2.01
N LEU A 42 -14.49 -2.63 2.05
CA LEU A 42 -14.92 -1.39 2.69
C LEU A 42 -16.02 -0.69 1.88
N GLY A 43 -15.91 -0.68 0.56
CA GLY A 43 -16.90 -0.05 -0.32
C GLY A 43 -18.24 -0.77 -0.32
N THR A 44 -18.24 -2.09 -0.19
CA THR A 44 -19.46 -2.92 -0.11
C THR A 44 -20.02 -3.05 1.32
N HIS A 45 -19.36 -2.43 2.29
CA HIS A 45 -19.73 -2.49 3.71
C HIS A 45 -19.70 -3.89 4.33
N ILE A 46 -19.00 -4.84 3.72
CA ILE A 46 -18.74 -6.16 4.30
C ILE A 46 -17.89 -6.01 5.55
N ILE A 47 -16.88 -5.14 5.47
CA ILE A 47 -16.03 -4.75 6.59
C ILE A 47 -16.25 -3.26 6.87
N ARG A 48 -16.51 -2.92 8.11
CA ARG A 48 -16.64 -1.53 8.54
C ARG A 48 -15.27 -0.94 8.84
N LEU A 49 -15.07 0.30 8.45
CA LEU A 49 -13.82 1.02 8.72
C LEU A 49 -13.49 1.01 10.22
N GLU A 50 -14.51 1.13 11.07
CA GLU A 50 -14.35 1.10 12.52
C GLU A 50 -13.75 -0.20 13.04
N GLN A 51 -13.95 -1.31 12.31
CA GLN A 51 -13.44 -2.63 12.69
C GLN A 51 -11.94 -2.80 12.46
N ILE A 52 -11.34 -1.95 11.62
CA ILE A 52 -9.92 -2.07 11.27
C ILE A 52 -9.14 -0.78 11.54
N LYS A 53 -9.82 0.33 11.81
CA LYS A 53 -9.22 1.65 11.90
C LYS A 53 -8.08 1.73 12.92
N GLU A 54 -8.31 1.26 14.14
CA GLU A 54 -7.32 1.35 15.22
C GLU A 54 -6.05 0.54 14.91
N ALA A 55 -6.23 -0.68 14.39
CA ALA A 55 -5.09 -1.52 14.00
C ALA A 55 -4.35 -0.93 12.80
N ALA A 56 -5.08 -0.38 11.83
CA ALA A 56 -4.49 0.26 10.67
C ALA A 56 -3.69 1.50 11.06
N GLU A 57 -4.21 2.33 11.94
CA GLU A 57 -3.49 3.51 12.45
C GLU A 57 -2.23 3.09 13.20
N PHE A 58 -2.30 2.07 14.02
CA PHE A 58 -1.14 1.51 14.72
C PHE A 58 -0.07 1.02 13.74
N LEU A 59 -0.47 0.29 12.70
CA LEU A 59 0.45 -0.20 11.68
C LEU A 59 1.13 0.94 10.90
N ILE A 60 0.39 1.98 10.59
CA ILE A 60 0.93 3.18 9.93
C ILE A 60 1.93 3.88 10.85
N GLU A 61 1.62 3.99 12.14
CA GLU A 61 2.48 4.63 13.13
C GLU A 61 3.82 3.90 13.30
N ILE A 62 3.82 2.57 13.27
CA ILE A 62 5.04 1.78 13.40
C ILE A 62 5.77 1.55 12.07
N MET A 63 5.20 1.99 10.96
CA MET A 63 5.77 1.81 9.62
C MET A 63 7.22 2.31 9.51
N PRO A 64 7.58 3.51 10.02
CA PRO A 64 8.98 3.95 9.99
C PRO A 64 9.94 3.02 10.74
N VAL A 65 9.48 2.41 11.83
CA VAL A 65 10.29 1.46 12.61
C VAL A 65 10.59 0.20 11.79
N MET A 66 9.66 -0.24 10.96
CA MET A 66 9.84 -1.41 10.11
C MET A 66 10.89 -1.21 9.02
N PHE A 67 11.22 0.03 8.69
CA PHE A 67 12.29 0.35 7.72
C PHE A 67 13.70 0.23 8.33
N ILE A 68 13.83 0.18 9.64
CA ILE A 68 15.15 0.10 10.31
C ILE A 68 15.91 -1.17 9.90
N PRO A 69 15.32 -2.38 9.93
CA PRO A 69 16.03 -3.59 9.47
C PRO A 69 16.44 -3.51 8.00
N ALA A 70 15.61 -2.91 7.15
CA ALA A 70 15.94 -2.72 5.73
C ALA A 70 17.13 -1.77 5.57
N GLY A 71 17.18 -0.68 6.34
CA GLY A 71 18.30 0.25 6.36
C GLY A 71 19.61 -0.41 6.79
N VAL A 72 19.56 -1.23 7.84
CA VAL A 72 20.72 -2.01 8.29
C VAL A 72 21.17 -2.99 7.20
N GLY A 73 20.21 -3.65 6.53
CA GLY A 73 20.52 -4.54 5.42
C GLY A 73 21.24 -3.84 4.28
N LEU A 74 20.89 -2.59 3.98
CA LEU A 74 21.60 -1.77 2.99
C LEU A 74 23.03 -1.49 3.40
N LEU A 75 23.29 -1.23 4.67
CA LEU A 75 24.65 -1.00 5.18
C LEU A 75 25.52 -2.23 5.03
N THR A 76 24.98 -3.41 5.33
CA THR A 76 25.73 -4.67 5.19
C THR A 76 25.96 -5.04 3.73
N ALA A 77 25.07 -4.65 2.83
CA ALA A 77 25.16 -4.89 1.40
C ALA A 77 25.95 -3.79 0.66
N TRP A 78 26.56 -2.85 1.37
CA TRP A 78 27.22 -1.68 0.76
C TRP A 78 28.28 -2.06 -0.27
N GLY A 79 29.04 -3.14 -0.01
CA GLY A 79 30.05 -3.62 -0.95
C GLY A 79 29.50 -4.00 -2.33
N ILE A 80 28.27 -4.52 -2.33
CA ILE A 80 27.57 -4.91 -3.57
C ILE A 80 26.90 -3.68 -4.20
N LEU A 81 26.39 -2.77 -3.39
CA LEU A 81 25.65 -1.58 -3.84
C LEU A 81 26.55 -0.49 -4.40
N LYS A 82 27.75 -0.34 -3.87
CA LYS A 82 28.69 0.73 -4.25
C LYS A 82 28.93 0.83 -5.75
N PRO A 83 29.23 -0.26 -6.50
CA PRO A 83 29.48 -0.17 -7.93
C PRO A 83 28.24 0.15 -8.76
N VAL A 84 27.03 -0.10 -8.24
CA VAL A 84 25.76 0.14 -8.92
C VAL A 84 24.96 1.28 -8.28
N CYS A 85 25.62 2.07 -7.42
CA CYS A 85 24.97 3.14 -6.66
C CYS A 85 24.36 4.22 -7.58
N VAL A 86 25.09 4.66 -8.60
CA VAL A 86 24.63 5.70 -9.53
C VAL A 86 23.39 5.27 -10.31
N PRO A 87 23.33 4.07 -10.94
CA PRO A 87 22.11 3.58 -11.58
C PRO A 87 20.94 3.46 -10.61
N ILE A 88 21.16 2.98 -9.40
CA ILE A 88 20.12 2.82 -8.39
C ILE A 88 19.52 4.17 -7.99
N ILE A 89 20.37 5.17 -7.77
CA ILE A 89 19.90 6.53 -7.40
C ILE A 89 19.08 7.11 -8.55
N LEU A 90 19.56 6.99 -9.80
CA LEU A 90 18.82 7.47 -10.97
C LEU A 90 17.46 6.79 -11.12
N ILE A 91 17.42 5.48 -11.01
CA ILE A 91 16.16 4.70 -11.07
C ILE A 91 15.22 5.12 -9.95
N THR A 92 15.73 5.27 -8.74
CA THR A 92 14.93 5.66 -7.57
C THR A 92 14.31 7.05 -7.76
N VAL A 93 15.09 8.03 -8.22
CA VAL A 93 14.61 9.39 -8.46
C VAL A 93 13.54 9.41 -9.55
N ILE A 94 13.84 8.78 -10.69
CA ILE A 94 12.90 8.71 -11.83
C ILE A 94 11.62 8.00 -11.45
N THR A 95 11.72 6.86 -10.79
CA THR A 95 10.54 6.07 -10.34
C THR A 95 9.71 6.86 -9.33
N THR A 96 10.35 7.53 -8.39
CA THR A 96 9.69 8.35 -7.38
C THR A 96 8.89 9.48 -8.03
N VAL A 97 9.50 10.19 -8.99
CA VAL A 97 8.83 11.27 -9.72
C VAL A 97 7.64 10.73 -10.52
N VAL A 98 7.82 9.62 -11.23
CA VAL A 98 6.74 8.97 -12.00
C VAL A 98 5.59 8.56 -11.08
N VAL A 99 5.88 7.91 -9.97
CA VAL A 99 4.86 7.50 -8.99
C VAL A 99 4.13 8.70 -8.41
N MET A 100 4.84 9.78 -8.09
CA MET A 100 4.23 11.01 -7.58
C MET A 100 3.27 11.64 -8.60
N ILE A 101 3.69 11.71 -9.87
CA ILE A 101 2.85 12.27 -10.94
C ILE A 101 1.60 11.42 -11.15
N VAL A 102 1.77 10.10 -11.29
CA VAL A 102 0.66 9.16 -11.53
C VAL A 102 -0.32 9.18 -10.36
N THR A 103 0.19 9.08 -9.13
CA THR A 103 -0.64 9.09 -7.92
C THR A 103 -1.39 10.40 -7.77
N GLY A 104 -0.72 11.53 -7.98
CA GLY A 104 -1.35 12.85 -7.93
C GLY A 104 -2.44 13.02 -8.97
N ARG A 105 -2.20 12.59 -10.20
CA ARG A 105 -3.20 12.65 -11.28
C ARG A 105 -4.41 11.78 -11.01
N VAL A 106 -4.18 10.55 -10.60
CA VAL A 106 -5.27 9.61 -10.27
C VAL A 106 -6.11 10.13 -9.10
N THR A 107 -5.45 10.62 -8.06
CA THR A 107 -6.14 11.19 -6.88
C THR A 107 -6.99 12.40 -7.27
N GLN A 108 -6.46 13.30 -8.08
CA GLN A 108 -7.21 14.47 -8.57
C GLN A 108 -8.40 14.08 -9.42
N ALA A 109 -8.24 13.08 -10.29
CA ALA A 109 -9.33 12.56 -11.12
C ALA A 109 -10.46 12.00 -10.26
N VAL A 110 -10.12 11.23 -9.22
CA VAL A 110 -11.11 10.66 -8.30
C VAL A 110 -11.84 11.78 -7.53
N ILE A 111 -11.12 12.78 -7.05
CA ILE A 111 -11.72 13.92 -6.34
C ILE A 111 -12.66 14.70 -7.23
N ARG A 112 -12.28 14.94 -8.50
CA ARG A 112 -13.13 15.64 -9.48
C ARG A 112 -14.40 14.86 -9.78
N MET A 113 -14.30 13.54 -9.93
CA MET A 113 -15.46 12.66 -10.15
C MET A 113 -16.42 12.71 -8.97
N ASP A 114 -15.90 12.71 -7.77
CA ASP A 114 -16.70 12.77 -6.54
C ASP A 114 -17.42 14.13 -6.42
N ARG A 115 -16.74 15.22 -6.73
CA ARG A 115 -17.35 16.57 -6.77
C ARG A 115 -18.50 16.65 -7.78
N LYS A 116 -18.32 16.10 -8.98
CA LYS A 116 -19.38 16.07 -10.00
C LYS A 116 -20.60 15.28 -9.54
N LYS A 117 -20.39 14.17 -8.86
CA LYS A 117 -21.48 13.38 -8.27
C LYS A 117 -22.21 14.15 -7.16
N GLY A 118 -21.47 14.86 -6.33
CA GLY A 118 -22.04 15.72 -5.29
C GLY A 118 -22.88 16.84 -5.83
N GLN A 119 -22.48 17.49 -6.92
CA GLN A 119 -23.22 18.55 -7.59
C GLN A 119 -24.50 18.05 -8.26
N LYS A 120 -24.48 16.85 -8.82
CA LYS A 120 -25.67 16.24 -9.43
C LYS A 120 -26.73 15.81 -8.43
N ARG A 121 -26.36 15.60 -7.16
CA ARG A 121 -27.27 15.20 -6.10
C ARG A 121 -27.89 16.38 -5.34
N SER A 122 -27.32 17.54 -5.46
CA SER A 122 -27.86 18.77 -4.89
C SER A 122 -28.61 19.57 -5.97
#